data_4bb01e11168a5c84c9a1a066dd3bf2cc
#
_entry.id   4bb01e11168a5c84c9a1a066dd3bf2cc
#
_cell.length_a   1.000
_cell.length_b   1.000
_cell.length_c   1.000
_cell.angle_alpha   90.00
_cell.angle_beta   90.00
_cell.angle_gamma   90.00
#
_symmetry.space_group_name_H-M   'P 1'
#
loop_
_entity.id
_entity.type
_entity.pdbx_description
1 polymer ?
#
loop_
_entity_poly.entity_id
_entity_poly.type
_entity_poly.pdbx_seq_one_letter_code
_entity_poly.pdbx_strand_id
1 'polypeptide(L)'
;MKTFRFTLAAATALIAITAQAQDVTALLKATDKYRMSADNLQVETQINVVNADGTPDKERRYKVFAQAKRQSLVLMQSPAEAGQKVLMLGDDFWLLMPNSQRPLRITPMQKLLGDASTGDVATMSWAEDYTGKLVGEEPCDDSGAAAKQTCVHLSLSASRKGVTYQRIELWIGKTRHEPVRADLYVLSDKLAKQARFVMDKPAAPTMVTEMVLSDQVSNHKTTHVRYLSRKERQVPPEWLNPMFLVRNPPLD
;
A
#
# COMPACT_ATOMS: atom_id res chain seq x y z
N MET A 1 0.27 38.28 42.16
CA MET A 1 1.28 37.33 41.63
C MET A 1 0.67 35.91 41.44
N LYS A 2 -0.34 35.71 40.57
CA LYS A 2 -0.97 34.39 40.35
C LYS A 2 -1.30 34.06 38.87
N THR A 3 -0.74 34.79 37.89
CA THR A 3 -1.12 34.65 36.48
C THR A 3 -0.02 34.04 35.59
N PHE A 4 1.15 33.67 36.12
CA PHE A 4 2.28 33.21 35.27
C PHE A 4 2.47 31.68 35.19
N ARG A 5 1.70 30.88 35.95
CA ARG A 5 1.88 29.41 35.97
C ARG A 5 0.99 28.64 34.98
N PHE A 6 -0.04 29.27 34.39
CA PHE A 6 -0.96 28.58 33.46
C PHE A 6 -0.49 28.59 32.01
N THR A 7 0.33 29.53 31.60
CA THR A 7 0.81 29.64 30.20
C THR A 7 1.93 28.64 29.87
N LEU A 8 2.69 28.18 30.85
CA LEU A 8 3.81 27.25 30.62
C LEU A 8 3.33 25.80 30.40
N ALA A 9 2.22 25.39 31.04
CA ALA A 9 1.66 24.04 30.88
C ALA A 9 1.00 23.83 29.52
N ALA A 10 0.39 24.88 28.94
CA ALA A 10 -0.24 24.77 27.62
C ALA A 10 0.80 24.68 26.48
N ALA A 11 1.94 25.35 26.61
CA ALA A 11 3.00 25.30 25.61
C ALA A 11 3.70 23.92 25.55
N THR A 12 3.87 23.25 26.70
CA THR A 12 4.49 21.92 26.76
C THR A 12 3.58 20.84 26.17
N ALA A 13 2.26 20.94 26.31
CA ALA A 13 1.31 19.98 25.74
C ALA A 13 1.24 20.06 24.19
N LEU A 14 1.36 21.27 23.60
CA LEU A 14 1.38 21.42 22.14
C LEU A 14 2.66 20.82 21.50
N ILE A 15 3.80 20.95 22.16
CA ILE A 15 5.09 20.42 21.66
C ILE A 15 5.07 18.88 21.66
N ALA A 16 4.43 18.25 22.63
CA ALA A 16 4.33 16.79 22.69
C ALA A 16 3.47 16.20 21.55
N ILE A 17 2.39 16.89 21.14
CA ILE A 17 1.52 16.43 20.04
C ILE A 17 2.23 16.51 18.69
N THR A 18 3.02 17.54 18.46
CA THR A 18 3.80 17.68 17.22
C THR A 18 4.95 16.67 17.12
N ALA A 19 5.59 16.36 18.24
CA ALA A 19 6.65 15.35 18.29
C ALA A 19 6.13 13.94 17.97
N GLN A 20 4.95 13.55 18.47
CA GLN A 20 4.35 12.25 18.16
C GLN A 20 3.97 12.11 16.69
N ALA A 21 3.41 13.14 16.05
CA ALA A 21 3.06 13.12 14.64
C ALA A 21 4.30 13.01 13.74
N GLN A 22 5.38 13.68 14.11
CA GLN A 22 6.64 13.62 13.38
C GLN A 22 7.30 12.24 13.49
N ASP A 23 7.16 11.56 14.61
CA ASP A 23 7.70 10.24 14.88
C ASP A 23 7.00 9.18 14.00
N VAL A 24 5.67 9.19 13.92
CA VAL A 24 4.89 8.26 13.07
C VAL A 24 5.23 8.44 11.59
N THR A 25 5.39 9.67 11.10
CA THR A 25 5.79 9.90 9.71
C THR A 25 7.19 9.34 9.41
N ALA A 26 8.11 9.46 10.34
CA ALA A 26 9.45 8.87 10.20
C ALA A 26 9.39 7.34 10.17
N LEU A 27 8.55 6.72 11.02
CA LEU A 27 8.30 5.29 11.03
C LEU A 27 7.71 4.81 9.70
N LEU A 28 6.69 5.51 9.18
CA LEU A 28 6.08 5.16 7.89
C LEU A 28 7.08 5.27 6.73
N LYS A 29 7.91 6.31 6.69
CA LYS A 29 8.98 6.43 5.69
C LYS A 29 10.00 5.30 5.78
N ALA A 30 10.34 4.86 6.99
CA ALA A 30 11.24 3.71 7.18
C ALA A 30 10.59 2.41 6.70
N THR A 31 9.31 2.23 6.98
CA THR A 31 8.53 1.05 6.57
C THR A 31 8.35 1.00 5.05
N ASP A 32 8.06 2.14 4.40
CA ASP A 32 7.86 2.22 2.96
C ASP A 32 9.11 1.80 2.16
N LYS A 33 10.32 1.95 2.70
CA LYS A 33 11.56 1.50 2.04
C LYS A 33 11.59 0.00 1.76
N TYR A 34 10.89 -0.81 2.54
CA TYR A 34 10.75 -2.25 2.28
C TYR A 34 9.85 -2.56 1.09
N ARG A 35 8.99 -1.63 0.70
CA ARG A 35 8.05 -1.74 -0.42
C ARG A 35 8.55 -0.97 -1.64
N MET A 36 9.09 0.23 -1.43
CA MET A 36 9.72 1.06 -2.47
C MET A 36 11.18 1.34 -2.11
N SER A 37 12.10 0.63 -2.75
CA SER A 37 13.55 0.77 -2.52
C SER A 37 14.17 1.97 -3.25
N ALA A 38 13.46 2.59 -4.19
CA ALA A 38 13.88 3.78 -4.94
C ALA A 38 12.67 4.61 -5.39
N ASP A 39 12.92 5.86 -5.75
CA ASP A 39 11.88 6.80 -6.20
C ASP A 39 11.24 6.41 -7.54
N ASN A 40 11.94 5.61 -8.34
CA ASN A 40 11.49 5.15 -9.66
C ASN A 40 11.73 3.64 -9.77
N LEU A 41 10.67 2.86 -9.80
CA LEU A 41 10.75 1.41 -9.84
C LEU A 41 9.90 0.83 -10.96
N GLN A 42 10.46 -0.16 -11.65
CA GLN A 42 9.70 -1.16 -12.38
C GLN A 42 9.59 -2.41 -11.51
N VAL A 43 8.37 -2.87 -11.26
CA VAL A 43 8.08 -4.05 -10.44
C VAL A 43 7.29 -5.05 -11.29
N GLU A 44 7.75 -6.28 -11.38
CA GLU A 44 6.95 -7.38 -11.92
C GLU A 44 6.24 -8.09 -10.78
N THR A 45 4.92 -8.20 -10.91
CA THR A 45 4.05 -8.71 -9.85
C THR A 45 3.22 -9.87 -10.36
N GLN A 46 3.19 -10.96 -9.61
CA GLN A 46 2.29 -12.09 -9.81
C GLN A 46 1.23 -12.09 -8.70
N ILE A 47 -0.02 -12.27 -9.09
CA ILE A 47 -1.15 -12.34 -8.17
C ILE A 47 -1.80 -13.71 -8.33
N ASN A 48 -1.84 -14.46 -7.24
CA ASN A 48 -2.52 -15.76 -7.16
C ASN A 48 -3.67 -15.64 -6.17
N VAL A 49 -4.87 -15.92 -6.64
CA VAL A 49 -6.08 -15.93 -5.81
C VAL A 49 -6.43 -17.38 -5.48
N VAL A 50 -6.70 -17.62 -4.20
CA VAL A 50 -7.05 -18.92 -3.65
C VAL A 50 -8.41 -18.81 -2.98
N ASN A 51 -9.30 -19.75 -3.29
CA ASN A 51 -10.61 -19.84 -2.66
C ASN A 51 -10.51 -20.20 -1.17
N ALA A 52 -11.59 -20.01 -0.42
CA ALA A 52 -11.63 -20.34 1.01
C ALA A 52 -11.35 -21.83 1.32
N ASP A 53 -11.60 -22.73 0.38
CA ASP A 53 -11.30 -24.15 0.48
C ASP A 53 -9.86 -24.53 0.11
N GLY A 54 -9.02 -23.54 -0.22
CA GLY A 54 -7.63 -23.73 -0.61
C GLY A 54 -7.41 -24.03 -2.11
N THR A 55 -8.46 -24.11 -2.92
CA THR A 55 -8.31 -24.33 -4.36
C THR A 55 -7.86 -23.10 -5.11
N PRO A 56 -6.98 -23.20 -6.13
CA PRO A 56 -6.61 -22.07 -6.97
C PRO A 56 -7.84 -21.52 -7.73
N ASP A 57 -7.97 -20.18 -7.77
CA ASP A 57 -9.01 -19.49 -8.54
C ASP A 57 -8.43 -18.78 -9.76
N LYS A 58 -7.46 -17.87 -9.56
CA LYS A 58 -6.91 -17.03 -10.63
C LYS A 58 -5.42 -16.80 -10.46
N GLU A 59 -4.73 -16.71 -11.59
CA GLU A 59 -3.37 -16.20 -11.65
C GLU A 59 -3.31 -14.99 -12.59
N ARG A 60 -2.61 -13.93 -12.18
CA ARG A 60 -2.43 -12.72 -12.96
C ARG A 60 -1.01 -12.19 -12.85
N ARG A 61 -0.56 -11.50 -13.90
CA ARG A 61 0.75 -10.86 -13.94
C ARG A 61 0.64 -9.41 -14.34
N TYR A 62 1.32 -8.56 -13.61
CA TYR A 62 1.34 -7.12 -13.84
C TYR A 62 2.78 -6.62 -13.90
N LYS A 63 2.98 -5.61 -14.74
CA LYS A 63 4.18 -4.79 -14.71
C LYS A 63 3.79 -3.40 -14.20
N VAL A 64 4.34 -3.02 -13.05
CA VAL A 64 4.05 -1.75 -12.39
C VAL A 64 5.25 -0.84 -12.53
N PHE A 65 5.03 0.36 -13.05
CA PHE A 65 5.98 1.44 -13.02
C PHE A 65 5.53 2.43 -11.95
N ALA A 66 6.24 2.46 -10.83
CA ALA A 66 5.94 3.34 -9.71
C ALA A 66 6.97 4.46 -9.66
N GLN A 67 6.50 5.68 -9.44
CA GLN A 67 7.35 6.85 -9.23
C GLN A 67 6.95 7.58 -7.94
N ALA A 68 7.88 8.38 -7.43
CA ALA A 68 7.59 9.33 -6.36
C ALA A 68 6.41 10.25 -6.72
N LYS A 69 5.85 10.96 -5.73
CA LYS A 69 4.71 11.85 -5.89
C LYS A 69 3.43 11.16 -6.36
N ARG A 70 3.22 9.92 -5.91
CA ARG A 70 1.99 9.15 -6.19
C ARG A 70 1.69 9.00 -7.70
N GLN A 71 2.67 8.58 -8.44
CA GLN A 71 2.49 8.30 -9.86
C GLN A 71 2.80 6.83 -10.12
N SER A 72 1.88 6.12 -10.77
CA SER A 72 2.13 4.75 -11.21
C SER A 72 1.38 4.39 -12.49
N LEU A 73 2.02 3.55 -13.29
CA LEU A 73 1.41 2.93 -14.46
C LEU A 73 1.46 1.41 -14.28
N VAL A 74 0.30 0.78 -14.32
CA VAL A 74 0.14 -0.68 -14.24
C VAL A 74 -0.23 -1.21 -15.61
N LEU A 75 0.55 -2.14 -16.12
CA LEU A 75 0.28 -2.87 -17.36
C LEU A 75 -0.12 -4.30 -17.02
N MET A 76 -1.33 -4.69 -17.41
CA MET A 76 -1.85 -6.04 -17.21
C MET A 76 -1.30 -6.97 -18.30
N GLN A 77 -0.64 -8.06 -17.89
CA GLN A 77 0.10 -8.94 -18.80
C GLN A 77 -0.58 -10.30 -19.01
N SER A 78 -1.52 -10.67 -18.12
CA SER A 78 -2.24 -11.95 -18.25
C SER A 78 -3.16 -11.93 -19.45
N PRO A 79 -3.32 -13.05 -20.19
CA PRO A 79 -4.12 -13.11 -21.42
C PRO A 79 -5.55 -12.59 -21.27
N ALA A 80 -6.19 -12.88 -20.12
CA ALA A 80 -7.56 -12.42 -19.83
C ALA A 80 -7.71 -10.91 -19.67
N GLU A 81 -6.61 -10.19 -19.40
CA GLU A 81 -6.57 -8.75 -19.14
C GLU A 81 -5.58 -8.02 -20.04
N ALA A 82 -5.01 -8.71 -21.03
CA ALA A 82 -4.00 -8.17 -21.91
C ALA A 82 -4.48 -6.88 -22.59
N GLY A 83 -3.64 -5.85 -22.55
CA GLY A 83 -3.96 -4.51 -23.08
C GLY A 83 -4.69 -3.59 -22.09
N GLN A 84 -5.16 -4.07 -20.95
CA GLN A 84 -5.64 -3.19 -19.90
C GLN A 84 -4.47 -2.45 -19.24
N LYS A 85 -4.69 -1.17 -18.95
CA LYS A 85 -3.71 -0.33 -18.26
C LYS A 85 -4.40 0.49 -17.19
N VAL A 86 -3.71 0.70 -16.07
CA VAL A 86 -4.15 1.62 -15.03
C VAL A 86 -3.09 2.67 -14.82
N LEU A 87 -3.48 3.93 -14.81
CA LEU A 87 -2.62 5.06 -14.48
C LEU A 87 -3.15 5.73 -13.21
N MET A 88 -2.25 5.93 -12.25
CA MET A 88 -2.48 6.75 -11.06
C MET A 88 -1.65 8.02 -11.15
N LEU A 89 -2.27 9.16 -10.98
CA LEU A 89 -1.64 10.48 -10.85
C LEU A 89 -2.24 11.19 -9.64
N GLY A 90 -1.51 11.21 -8.54
CA GLY A 90 -2.05 11.72 -7.28
C GLY A 90 -3.28 10.94 -6.83
N ASP A 91 -4.42 11.60 -6.74
CA ASP A 91 -5.70 10.99 -6.31
C ASP A 91 -6.53 10.45 -7.48
N ASP A 92 -6.12 10.71 -8.70
CA ASP A 92 -6.85 10.36 -9.90
C ASP A 92 -6.36 9.03 -10.47
N PHE A 93 -7.31 8.18 -10.85
CA PHE A 93 -7.06 6.91 -11.48
C PHE A 93 -7.80 6.81 -12.81
N TRP A 94 -7.12 6.31 -13.83
CA TRP A 94 -7.66 6.03 -15.14
C TRP A 94 -7.46 4.57 -15.50
N LEU A 95 -8.51 3.95 -16.00
CA LEU A 95 -8.50 2.59 -16.56
C LEU A 95 -8.67 2.68 -18.08
N LEU A 96 -7.73 2.11 -18.82
CA LEU A 96 -7.89 1.86 -20.25
C LEU A 96 -8.22 0.38 -20.45
N MET A 97 -9.37 0.13 -21.09
CA MET A 97 -9.77 -1.21 -21.50
C MET A 97 -9.15 -1.56 -22.87
N PRO A 98 -8.91 -2.86 -23.17
CA PRO A 98 -8.51 -3.28 -24.51
C PRO A 98 -9.50 -2.75 -25.53
N ASN A 99 -9.00 -2.34 -26.69
CA ASN A 99 -9.79 -1.79 -27.80
C ASN A 99 -10.53 -0.46 -27.50
N SER A 100 -10.34 0.13 -26.32
CA SER A 100 -10.85 1.47 -26.01
C SER A 100 -9.93 2.55 -26.56
N GLN A 101 -10.53 3.60 -27.14
CA GLN A 101 -9.80 4.78 -27.59
C GLN A 101 -9.70 5.86 -26.51
N ARG A 102 -10.32 5.66 -25.35
CA ARG A 102 -10.35 6.65 -24.27
C ARG A 102 -10.22 5.95 -22.92
N PRO A 103 -9.32 6.42 -22.05
CA PRO A 103 -9.26 5.96 -20.68
C PRO A 103 -10.48 6.45 -19.88
N LEU A 104 -10.99 5.62 -19.00
CA LEU A 104 -12.08 5.93 -18.08
C LEU A 104 -11.50 6.31 -16.72
N ARG A 105 -11.97 7.42 -16.16
CA ARG A 105 -11.64 7.77 -14.77
C ARG A 105 -12.42 6.86 -13.84
N ILE A 106 -11.71 6.16 -12.94
CA ILE A 106 -12.32 5.25 -11.97
C ILE A 106 -12.41 5.90 -10.59
N THR A 107 -13.52 5.61 -9.90
CA THR A 107 -13.80 6.11 -8.56
C THR A 107 -13.03 5.33 -7.48
N PRO A 108 -12.92 5.84 -6.23
CA PRO A 108 -12.37 5.09 -5.10
C PRO A 108 -13.02 3.72 -4.88
N MET A 109 -14.35 3.62 -5.07
CA MET A 109 -15.08 2.35 -4.94
C MET A 109 -14.66 1.35 -6.04
N GLN A 110 -14.53 1.81 -7.27
CA GLN A 110 -14.10 0.97 -8.39
C GLN A 110 -12.66 0.48 -8.22
N LYS A 111 -11.81 1.21 -7.51
CA LYS A 111 -10.45 0.78 -7.18
C LYS A 111 -10.42 -0.44 -6.25
N LEU A 112 -11.47 -0.66 -5.47
CA LEU A 112 -11.60 -1.79 -4.55
C LEU A 112 -12.11 -3.06 -5.21
N LEU A 113 -12.55 -2.99 -6.47
CA LEU A 113 -13.06 -4.16 -7.19
C LEU A 113 -11.93 -5.13 -7.52
N GLY A 114 -12.23 -6.40 -7.28
CA GLY A 114 -11.31 -7.51 -7.50
C GLY A 114 -10.56 -7.95 -6.24
N ASP A 115 -9.98 -9.12 -6.33
CA ASP A 115 -9.33 -9.82 -5.21
C ASP A 115 -8.08 -9.07 -4.70
N ALA A 116 -7.17 -8.70 -5.61
CA ALA A 116 -6.20 -7.62 -5.35
C ALA A 116 -6.72 -6.39 -6.09
N SER A 117 -7.20 -5.41 -5.34
CA SER A 117 -7.74 -4.21 -5.95
C SER A 117 -6.63 -3.42 -6.68
N THR A 118 -7.04 -2.64 -7.67
CA THR A 118 -6.12 -1.71 -8.35
C THR A 118 -5.36 -0.82 -7.35
N GLY A 119 -6.01 -0.44 -6.24
CA GLY A 119 -5.40 0.33 -5.17
C GLY A 119 -4.30 -0.44 -4.42
N ASP A 120 -4.47 -1.76 -4.21
CA ASP A 120 -3.46 -2.59 -3.54
C ASP A 120 -2.17 -2.72 -4.38
N VAL A 121 -2.32 -2.74 -5.70
CA VAL A 121 -1.21 -2.90 -6.65
C VAL A 121 -0.52 -1.56 -6.94
N ALA A 122 -1.29 -0.48 -7.12
CA ALA A 122 -0.78 0.81 -7.58
C ALA A 122 -0.20 1.68 -6.45
N THR A 123 -0.66 1.50 -5.20
CA THR A 123 -0.27 2.35 -4.07
C THR A 123 0.86 1.72 -3.27
N MET A 124 2.02 2.37 -3.26
CA MET A 124 3.24 1.81 -2.66
C MET A 124 3.71 2.55 -1.39
N SER A 125 3.24 3.77 -1.11
CA SER A 125 3.67 4.57 0.03
C SER A 125 2.55 4.83 1.03
N TRP A 126 2.82 4.54 2.30
CA TRP A 126 1.94 4.95 3.39
C TRP A 126 2.25 6.34 3.90
N ALA A 127 3.52 6.74 3.90
CA ALA A 127 3.94 8.05 4.41
C ALA A 127 3.35 9.23 3.63
N GLU A 128 3.03 9.03 2.33
CA GLU A 128 2.40 10.06 1.50
C GLU A 128 0.87 10.10 1.64
N ASP A 129 0.26 8.98 2.07
CA ASP A 129 -1.19 8.79 2.04
C ASP A 129 -1.86 8.89 3.39
N TYR A 130 -1.10 8.71 4.47
CA TYR A 130 -1.65 8.59 5.81
C TYR A 130 -0.95 9.49 6.80
N THR A 131 -1.74 9.98 7.74
CA THR A 131 -1.28 10.46 9.04
C THR A 131 -1.65 9.43 10.10
N GLY A 132 -1.01 9.45 11.26
CA GLY A 132 -1.32 8.44 12.25
C GLY A 132 -0.85 8.78 13.65
N LYS A 133 -1.15 7.86 14.56
CA LYS A 133 -0.73 7.89 15.95
C LYS A 133 -0.11 6.56 16.35
N LEU A 134 0.86 6.61 17.25
CA LEU A 134 1.37 5.45 17.95
C LEU A 134 0.30 4.96 18.93
N VAL A 135 -0.08 3.69 18.81
CA VAL A 135 -1.00 3.02 19.74
C VAL A 135 -0.22 2.41 20.90
N GLY A 136 0.84 1.69 20.59
CA GLY A 136 1.69 1.05 21.61
C GLY A 136 2.61 0.00 21.02
N GLU A 137 3.17 -0.80 21.90
CA GLU A 137 3.96 -1.97 21.55
C GLU A 137 3.23 -3.23 21.99
N GLU A 138 3.15 -4.22 21.11
CA GLU A 138 2.46 -5.48 21.37
C GLU A 138 3.07 -6.63 20.55
N PRO A 139 2.70 -7.90 20.81
CA PRO A 139 3.15 -9.00 19.96
C PRO A 139 2.78 -8.77 18.49
N CYS A 140 3.70 -9.15 17.60
CA CYS A 140 3.46 -8.97 16.15
C CYS A 140 2.30 -9.83 15.64
N ASP A 141 2.02 -10.95 16.28
CA ASP A 141 0.91 -11.86 16.00
C ASP A 141 0.45 -12.56 17.27
N ASP A 142 -0.75 -13.12 17.26
CA ASP A 142 -1.36 -13.78 18.43
C ASP A 142 -0.80 -15.18 18.67
N SER A 143 -0.13 -15.77 17.68
CA SER A 143 0.39 -17.15 17.75
C SER A 143 1.65 -17.37 16.91
N GLY A 144 2.32 -18.49 17.17
CA GLY A 144 3.49 -18.91 16.40
C GLY A 144 4.78 -18.18 16.75
N ALA A 145 5.73 -18.18 15.82
CA ALA A 145 7.04 -17.53 16.00
C ALA A 145 6.93 -16.00 16.09
N ALA A 146 5.98 -15.40 15.41
CA ALA A 146 5.72 -13.96 15.40
C ALA A 146 5.15 -13.46 16.73
N ALA A 147 4.49 -14.31 17.53
CA ALA A 147 4.03 -13.96 18.87
C ALA A 147 5.17 -13.64 19.85
N LYS A 148 6.40 -14.07 19.53
CA LYS A 148 7.61 -13.79 20.32
C LYS A 148 8.30 -12.49 19.90
N GLN A 149 7.85 -11.86 18.80
CA GLN A 149 8.40 -10.60 18.32
C GLN A 149 7.52 -9.45 18.79
N THR A 150 8.15 -8.35 19.16
CA THR A 150 7.43 -7.11 19.50
C THR A 150 7.30 -6.23 18.28
N CYS A 151 6.09 -5.80 18.02
CA CYS A 151 5.77 -4.81 17.01
C CYS A 151 5.38 -3.46 17.62
N VAL A 152 5.60 -2.42 16.86
CA VAL A 152 4.99 -1.11 17.07
C VAL A 152 3.65 -1.09 16.33
N HIS A 153 2.56 -0.81 17.04
CA HIS A 153 1.23 -0.66 16.48
C HIS A 153 0.94 0.81 16.17
N LEU A 154 0.61 1.08 14.92
CA LEU A 154 0.25 2.40 14.41
C LEU A 154 -1.19 2.39 13.93
N SER A 155 -1.98 3.37 14.38
CA SER A 155 -3.32 3.62 13.84
C SER A 155 -3.26 4.78 12.86
N LEU A 156 -3.54 4.49 11.58
CA LEU A 156 -3.38 5.41 10.47
C LEU A 156 -4.74 5.87 9.93
N SER A 157 -4.84 7.15 9.61
CA SER A 157 -6.00 7.74 8.95
C SER A 157 -5.60 8.34 7.60
N ALA A 158 -6.43 8.15 6.58
CA ALA A 158 -6.20 8.71 5.26
C ALA A 158 -6.07 10.24 5.32
N SER A 159 -4.99 10.78 4.76
CA SER A 159 -4.73 12.22 4.72
C SER A 159 -5.43 12.91 3.55
N ARG A 160 -6.02 12.13 2.62
CA ARG A 160 -6.67 12.64 1.41
C ARG A 160 -7.80 11.74 0.90
N LYS A 161 -8.69 12.29 0.08
CA LYS A 161 -9.91 11.58 -0.39
C LYS A 161 -9.63 10.43 -1.38
N GLY A 162 -8.53 10.48 -2.11
CA GLY A 162 -8.19 9.52 -3.15
C GLY A 162 -7.58 8.21 -2.64
N VAL A 163 -7.41 8.03 -1.34
CA VAL A 163 -6.80 6.84 -0.75
C VAL A 163 -7.77 5.66 -0.75
N THR A 164 -7.25 4.47 -0.96
CA THR A 164 -8.05 3.24 -1.10
C THR A 164 -8.71 2.84 0.22
N TYR A 165 -7.96 2.85 1.31
CA TYR A 165 -8.44 2.52 2.65
C TYR A 165 -8.46 3.78 3.51
N GLN A 166 -9.55 4.00 4.25
CA GLN A 166 -9.71 5.22 5.04
C GLN A 166 -9.01 5.14 6.39
N ARG A 167 -8.83 3.93 6.90
CA ARG A 167 -8.08 3.65 8.13
C ARG A 167 -7.26 2.37 7.96
N ILE A 168 -6.07 2.36 8.53
CA ILE A 168 -5.20 1.18 8.60
C ILE A 168 -4.71 1.03 10.04
N GLU A 169 -4.85 -0.16 10.60
CA GLU A 169 -4.09 -0.56 11.76
C GLU A 169 -2.86 -1.31 11.25
N LEU A 170 -1.67 -0.79 11.54
CA LEU A 170 -0.40 -1.28 10.98
C LEU A 170 0.55 -1.72 12.10
N TRP A 171 1.06 -2.93 11.97
CA TRP A 171 2.10 -3.47 12.86
C TRP A 171 3.41 -3.56 12.12
N ILE A 172 4.43 -2.90 12.66
CA ILE A 172 5.80 -2.89 12.12
C ILE A 172 6.77 -3.43 13.16
N GLY A 173 7.83 -4.08 12.74
CA GLY A 173 8.87 -4.59 13.63
C GLY A 173 9.47 -3.46 14.47
N LYS A 174 9.61 -3.66 15.78
CA LYS A 174 10.07 -2.64 16.73
C LYS A 174 11.45 -2.07 16.39
N THR A 175 12.36 -2.90 15.92
CA THR A 175 13.77 -2.52 15.75
C THR A 175 14.10 -2.06 14.33
N ARG A 176 13.52 -2.67 13.30
CA ARG A 176 13.85 -2.44 11.90
C ARG A 176 12.75 -1.77 11.12
N HIS A 177 11.56 -1.66 11.72
CA HIS A 177 10.35 -1.06 11.14
C HIS A 177 9.87 -1.75 9.85
N GLU A 178 10.21 -3.03 9.65
CA GLU A 178 9.64 -3.83 8.57
C GLU A 178 8.14 -4.01 8.78
N PRO A 179 7.32 -3.96 7.70
CA PRO A 179 5.90 -4.22 7.83
C PRO A 179 5.68 -5.71 8.14
N VAL A 180 4.80 -5.99 9.11
CA VAL A 180 4.46 -7.36 9.52
C VAL A 180 3.03 -7.69 9.12
N ARG A 181 2.06 -6.90 9.57
CA ARG A 181 0.65 -7.06 9.21
C ARG A 181 -0.08 -5.72 9.20
N ALA A 182 -1.22 -5.69 8.54
CA ALA A 182 -2.12 -4.53 8.54
C ALA A 182 -3.57 -4.98 8.43
N ASP A 183 -4.46 -4.27 9.13
CA ASP A 183 -5.90 -4.36 8.99
C ASP A 183 -6.39 -3.14 8.20
N LEU A 184 -7.08 -3.38 7.08
CA LEU A 184 -7.41 -2.38 6.07
C LEU A 184 -8.91 -2.10 6.08
N TYR A 185 -9.30 -0.87 6.45
CA TYR A 185 -10.69 -0.46 6.65
C TYR A 185 -11.16 0.50 5.55
N VAL A 186 -12.36 0.25 5.04
CA VAL A 186 -13.04 1.12 4.08
C VAL A 186 -13.75 2.29 4.76
N LEU A 187 -14.32 3.21 3.96
CA LEU A 187 -14.99 4.42 4.46
C LEU A 187 -16.11 4.15 5.49
N SER A 188 -16.79 3.02 5.40
CA SER A 188 -17.82 2.62 6.37
C SER A 188 -17.26 2.04 7.67
N ASP A 189 -15.97 2.15 7.89
CA ASP A 189 -15.20 1.57 8.99
C ASP A 189 -15.33 0.03 9.12
N LYS A 190 -15.69 -0.65 8.02
CA LYS A 190 -15.66 -2.10 7.95
C LYS A 190 -14.26 -2.58 7.60
N LEU A 191 -13.79 -3.59 8.31
CA LEU A 191 -12.58 -4.32 7.95
C LEU A 191 -12.79 -4.99 6.58
N ALA A 192 -12.06 -4.51 5.59
CA ALA A 192 -12.16 -5.03 4.23
C ALA A 192 -11.18 -6.16 3.95
N LYS A 193 -9.94 -5.99 4.38
CA LYS A 193 -8.86 -6.97 4.18
C LYS A 193 -7.90 -6.97 5.36
N GLN A 194 -7.28 -8.12 5.57
CA GLN A 194 -6.08 -8.24 6.41
C GLN A 194 -4.88 -8.52 5.51
N ALA A 195 -3.80 -7.79 5.72
CA ALA A 195 -2.56 -7.97 4.99
C ALA A 195 -1.48 -8.55 5.90
N ARG A 196 -0.70 -9.51 5.37
CA ARG A 196 0.56 -9.99 5.97
C ARG A 196 1.69 -9.80 4.98
N PHE A 197 2.85 -9.43 5.48
CA PHE A 197 4.02 -9.13 4.65
C PHE A 197 5.09 -10.19 4.86
N VAL A 198 5.54 -10.77 3.75
CA VAL A 198 6.64 -11.75 3.73
C VAL A 198 7.90 -11.03 3.30
N MET A 199 8.93 -11.16 4.11
CA MET A 199 10.23 -10.52 3.88
C MET A 199 11.18 -11.48 3.16
N ASP A 200 12.16 -10.93 2.43
CA ASP A 200 13.20 -11.69 1.72
C ASP A 200 14.08 -12.51 2.68
N LYS A 201 14.37 -11.98 3.86
CA LYS A 201 15.24 -12.59 4.86
C LYS A 201 14.65 -12.39 6.26
N PRO A 202 14.21 -13.46 6.95
CA PRO A 202 13.60 -13.31 8.27
C PRO A 202 14.53 -12.66 9.31
N ALA A 203 15.83 -12.99 9.30
CA ALA A 203 16.78 -12.47 10.28
C ALA A 203 17.27 -11.04 9.99
N ALA A 204 17.30 -10.64 8.73
CA ALA A 204 17.78 -9.32 8.28
C ALA A 204 16.96 -8.86 7.06
N PRO A 205 15.69 -8.48 7.25
CA PRO A 205 14.81 -8.13 6.15
C PRO A 205 15.31 -6.89 5.41
N THR A 206 15.26 -6.93 4.07
CA THR A 206 15.62 -5.81 3.21
C THR A 206 14.47 -5.37 2.31
N MET A 207 13.56 -6.28 1.96
CA MET A 207 12.40 -5.97 1.13
C MET A 207 11.24 -6.94 1.37
N VAL A 208 10.04 -6.47 1.10
CA VAL A 208 8.83 -7.32 1.02
C VAL A 208 8.88 -8.10 -0.29
N THR A 209 8.81 -9.41 -0.21
CA THR A 209 8.73 -10.31 -1.38
C THR A 209 7.32 -10.73 -1.74
N GLU A 210 6.43 -10.75 -0.73
CA GLU A 210 5.04 -11.11 -0.92
C GLU A 210 4.14 -10.34 0.07
N MET A 211 2.95 -9.97 -0.39
CA MET A 211 1.87 -9.50 0.46
C MET A 211 0.71 -10.48 0.32
N VAL A 212 0.25 -11.02 1.44
CA VAL A 212 -0.89 -11.93 1.51
C VAL A 212 -2.09 -11.14 2.02
N LEU A 213 -3.14 -11.07 1.20
CA LEU A 213 -4.39 -10.35 1.52
C LEU A 213 -5.50 -11.37 1.78
N SER A 214 -6.15 -11.27 2.92
CA SER A 214 -7.35 -12.07 3.27
C SER A 214 -8.59 -11.18 3.21
N ASP A 215 -9.53 -11.49 2.34
CA ASP A 215 -10.80 -10.76 2.21
C ASP A 215 -11.70 -11.02 3.42
N GLN A 216 -12.22 -9.95 4.02
CA GLN A 216 -13.05 -10.01 5.22
C GLN A 216 -14.53 -9.66 4.94
N VAL A 217 -14.87 -9.29 3.71
CA VAL A 217 -16.20 -8.74 3.38
C VAL A 217 -17.07 -9.72 2.58
N SER A 218 -16.52 -10.37 1.54
CA SER A 218 -17.36 -11.02 0.54
C SER A 218 -17.16 -12.52 0.44
N ASN A 219 -15.99 -12.96 0.05
CA ASN A 219 -15.77 -14.35 -0.37
C ASN A 219 -14.68 -15.09 0.41
N HIS A 220 -14.07 -14.42 1.38
CA HIS A 220 -12.99 -14.96 2.24
C HIS A 220 -11.84 -15.59 1.46
N LYS A 221 -11.60 -15.10 0.23
CA LYS A 221 -10.47 -15.52 -0.57
C LYS A 221 -9.16 -14.98 -0.03
N THR A 222 -8.10 -15.71 -0.29
CA THR A 222 -6.75 -15.25 -0.01
C THR A 222 -6.06 -14.89 -1.32
N THR A 223 -5.43 -13.72 -1.36
CA THR A 223 -4.71 -13.22 -2.52
C THR A 223 -3.24 -13.06 -2.18
N HIS A 224 -2.40 -13.77 -2.91
CA HIS A 224 -0.95 -13.71 -2.83
C HIS A 224 -0.40 -12.75 -3.87
N VAL A 225 0.13 -11.61 -3.45
CA VAL A 225 0.77 -10.61 -4.31
C VAL A 225 2.27 -10.77 -4.20
N ARG A 226 2.90 -11.47 -5.15
CA ARG A 226 4.33 -11.74 -5.18
C ARG A 226 5.06 -10.74 -6.06
N TYR A 227 6.11 -10.18 -5.55
CA TYR A 227 6.99 -9.24 -6.27
C TYR A 227 8.16 -10.01 -6.86
N LEU A 228 8.07 -10.37 -8.15
CA LEU A 228 9.02 -11.26 -8.84
C LEU A 228 10.35 -10.57 -9.13
N SER A 229 10.30 -9.29 -9.51
CA SER A 229 11.50 -8.49 -9.78
C SER A 229 11.26 -7.02 -9.46
N ARG A 230 12.32 -6.33 -9.10
CA ARG A 230 12.36 -4.87 -8.96
C ARG A 230 13.59 -4.34 -9.68
N LYS A 231 13.40 -3.30 -10.50
CA LYS A 231 14.49 -2.60 -11.19
C LYS A 231 14.27 -1.11 -11.03
N GLU A 232 15.31 -0.38 -10.72
CA GLU A 232 15.26 1.07 -10.82
C GLU A 232 15.08 1.47 -12.28
N ARG A 233 14.02 2.19 -12.58
CA ARG A 233 13.70 2.63 -13.94
C ARG A 233 12.90 3.92 -13.90
N GLN A 234 13.45 4.94 -14.54
CA GLN A 234 12.73 6.17 -14.78
C GLN A 234 11.75 5.96 -15.95
N VAL A 235 10.50 6.34 -15.73
CA VAL A 235 9.46 6.28 -16.76
C VAL A 235 9.45 7.59 -17.53
N PRO A 236 9.39 7.57 -18.87
CA PRO A 236 9.23 8.78 -19.66
C PRO A 236 8.00 9.58 -19.19
N PRO A 237 8.07 10.91 -19.03
CA PRO A 237 6.96 11.71 -18.51
C PRO A 237 5.66 11.57 -19.31
N GLU A 238 5.76 11.32 -20.61
CA GLU A 238 4.60 11.10 -21.49
C GLU A 238 3.81 9.84 -21.14
N TRP A 239 4.43 8.83 -20.54
CA TRP A 239 3.73 7.61 -20.08
C TRP A 239 2.79 7.89 -18.90
N LEU A 240 3.05 8.96 -18.17
CA LEU A 240 2.26 9.42 -17.03
C LEU A 240 1.22 10.46 -17.46
N ASN A 241 0.65 10.29 -18.66
CA ASN A 241 -0.42 11.13 -19.20
C ASN A 241 -1.60 10.25 -19.61
N PRO A 242 -2.83 10.53 -19.13
CA PRO A 242 -4.00 9.73 -19.48
C PRO A 242 -4.23 9.62 -21.00
N MET A 243 -3.95 10.68 -21.76
CA MET A 243 -4.09 10.66 -23.22
C MET A 243 -3.06 9.76 -23.91
N PHE A 244 -1.96 9.46 -23.25
CA PHE A 244 -0.93 8.57 -23.76
C PHE A 244 -1.23 7.09 -23.52
N LEU A 245 -2.14 6.76 -22.61
CA LEU A 245 -2.48 5.37 -22.27
C LEU A 245 -2.90 4.53 -23.48
N VAL A 246 -3.51 5.17 -24.49
CA VAL A 246 -3.94 4.50 -25.74
C VAL A 246 -2.74 3.99 -26.54
N ARG A 247 -1.60 4.63 -26.44
CA ARG A 247 -0.36 4.20 -27.09
C ARG A 247 0.30 3.09 -26.28
N ASN A 248 0.85 2.10 -26.97
CA ASN A 248 1.66 1.08 -26.30
C ASN A 248 3.05 1.65 -26.05
N PRO A 249 3.46 1.84 -24.80
CA PRO A 249 4.84 2.23 -24.53
C PRO A 249 5.78 1.10 -24.96
N PRO A 250 6.98 1.39 -25.48
CA PRO A 250 8.01 0.37 -25.66
C PRO A 250 8.32 -0.25 -24.29
N LEU A 251 8.36 -1.58 -24.22
CA LEU A 251 8.59 -2.34 -22.99
C LEU A 251 10.03 -2.87 -22.86
N ASP A 252 10.93 -2.38 -23.69
CA ASP A 252 12.34 -2.80 -23.80
C ASP A 252 13.17 -2.41 -22.58
#